data_4f123e4a71a2008af4a3d1fe48eb0b79
#
_entry.id   4f123e4a71a2008af4a3d1fe48eb0b79
#
_cell.length_a   1.000
_cell.length_b   1.000
_cell.length_c   1.000
_cell.angle_alpha   90.00
_cell.angle_beta   90.00
_cell.angle_gamma   90.00
#
_symmetry.space_group_name_H-M   'P 1'
#
loop_
_entity.id
_entity.type
_entity.pdbx_description
1 polymer ?
#
loop_
_entity_poly.entity_id
_entity_poly.type
_entity_poly.pdbx_seq_one_letter_code
_entity_poly.pdbx_strand_id
1 'polypeptide(L)'
;MARIRTIKPEFWSDEKVGSLPLACRLLFIGLWNFADDYGIIASSPLFIKSRIFLYDRDISEDNVLQWLRELEQRKMIVPCEHDGNHYYIVRNFSKHQVVNKKSQSRTVPPVPPVPERNSRRAAPATVWHKQELPLEP
;
A
#
# COMPACT_ATOMS: atom_id res chain seq x y z
N MET A 1 6.55 -4.32 -10.52
CA MET A 1 7.96 -4.68 -10.67
C MET A 1 8.64 -4.66 -9.32
N ALA A 2 9.29 -5.76 -8.99
CA ALA A 2 9.94 -5.87 -7.68
C ALA A 2 11.19 -5.02 -7.62
N ARG A 3 11.42 -4.39 -6.47
CA ARG A 3 12.59 -3.56 -6.28
C ARG A 3 13.11 -3.68 -4.86
N ILE A 4 14.41 -3.43 -4.70
CA ILE A 4 15.02 -3.37 -3.38
C ILE A 4 14.53 -2.11 -2.70
N ARG A 5 14.11 -2.25 -1.44
CA ARG A 5 13.65 -1.11 -0.65
C ARG A 5 14.41 -1.09 0.66
N THR A 6 14.33 0.04 1.34
CA THR A 6 15.05 0.22 2.61
C THR A 6 14.07 0.20 3.77
N ILE A 7 14.57 -0.17 4.95
CA ILE A 7 13.82 -0.10 6.18
C ILE A 7 14.59 0.83 7.10
N LYS A 8 13.98 1.97 7.42
CA LYS A 8 14.62 2.92 8.31
C LYS A 8 14.47 2.46 9.76
N PRO A 9 15.46 2.72 10.60
CA PRO A 9 15.37 2.26 12.00
C PRO A 9 14.14 2.75 12.73
N GLU A 10 13.62 3.93 12.39
CA GLU A 10 12.43 4.48 13.02
C GLU A 10 11.20 3.62 12.82
N PHE A 11 11.22 2.79 11.78
CA PHE A 11 10.12 1.88 11.52
C PHE A 11 9.82 1.02 12.75
N TRP A 12 10.85 0.57 13.43
CA TRP A 12 10.69 -0.38 14.53
C TRP A 12 10.14 0.25 15.79
N SER A 13 10.26 1.56 15.94
CA SER A 13 9.73 2.26 17.11
C SER A 13 8.41 2.99 16.82
N ASP A 14 7.87 2.83 15.62
CA ASP A 14 6.62 3.46 15.25
C ASP A 14 5.46 2.72 15.92
N GLU A 15 4.61 3.42 16.63
CA GLU A 15 3.50 2.80 17.36
C GLU A 15 2.51 2.11 16.44
N LYS A 16 2.25 2.68 15.27
CA LYS A 16 1.34 2.05 14.34
C LYS A 16 1.86 0.70 13.88
N VAL A 17 3.14 0.65 13.58
CA VAL A 17 3.78 -0.58 13.15
C VAL A 17 3.81 -1.57 14.29
N GLY A 18 4.19 -1.11 15.48
CA GLY A 18 4.35 -1.99 16.63
C GLY A 18 3.05 -2.64 17.09
N SER A 19 1.91 -2.02 16.79
CA SER A 19 0.62 -2.57 17.18
C SER A 19 0.04 -3.54 16.16
N LEU A 20 0.71 -3.72 15.02
CA LEU A 20 0.25 -4.68 14.02
C LEU A 20 0.64 -6.11 14.40
N PRO A 21 -0.15 -7.11 14.02
CA PRO A 21 0.32 -8.49 14.10
C PRO A 21 1.60 -8.68 13.32
N LEU A 22 2.43 -9.63 13.75
CA LEU A 22 3.72 -9.84 13.10
C LEU A 22 3.60 -10.09 11.59
N ALA A 23 2.66 -10.94 11.21
CA ALA A 23 2.47 -11.24 9.80
C ALA A 23 2.03 -10.01 9.02
N CYS A 24 1.26 -9.14 9.65
CA CYS A 24 0.81 -7.91 9.00
C CYS A 24 1.98 -6.94 8.82
N ARG A 25 2.90 -6.89 9.77
CA ARG A 25 4.11 -6.08 9.60
C ARG A 25 4.96 -6.59 8.44
N LEU A 26 5.09 -7.91 8.36
CA LEU A 26 5.84 -8.51 7.28
C LEU A 26 5.17 -8.23 5.94
N LEU A 27 3.85 -8.32 5.89
CA LEU A 27 3.09 -7.98 4.71
C LEU A 27 3.37 -6.54 4.29
N PHE A 28 3.35 -5.63 5.24
CA PHE A 28 3.55 -4.21 4.94
C PHE A 28 4.92 -3.98 4.29
N ILE A 29 5.96 -4.57 4.86
CA ILE A 29 7.30 -4.46 4.29
C ILE A 29 7.33 -5.07 2.89
N GLY A 30 6.70 -6.23 2.72
CA GLY A 30 6.67 -6.88 1.41
C GLY A 30 5.98 -6.06 0.34
N LEU A 31 4.95 -5.32 0.72
CA LEU A 31 4.27 -4.47 -0.23
C LEU A 31 5.22 -3.45 -0.86
N TRP A 32 6.19 -2.96 -0.10
CA TRP A 32 7.13 -1.98 -0.62
C TRP A 32 7.94 -2.55 -1.78
N ASN A 33 8.33 -3.82 -1.66
CA ASN A 33 9.16 -4.45 -2.70
C ASN A 33 8.40 -4.63 -4.00
N PHE A 34 7.09 -4.86 -3.91
CA PHE A 34 6.29 -5.17 -5.10
C PHE A 34 5.47 -4.00 -5.59
N ALA A 35 5.47 -2.89 -4.86
CA ALA A 35 4.90 -1.65 -5.34
C ALA A 35 5.83 -1.01 -6.35
N ASP A 36 5.27 -0.19 -7.24
CA ASP A 36 6.13 0.55 -8.16
C ASP A 36 6.81 1.71 -7.41
N ASP A 37 7.58 2.53 -8.14
CA ASP A 37 8.33 3.59 -7.51
C ASP A 37 7.47 4.72 -6.95
N TYR A 38 6.18 4.66 -7.20
CA TYR A 38 5.22 5.61 -6.65
C TYR A 38 4.45 4.99 -5.48
N GLY A 39 4.76 3.76 -5.11
CA GLY A 39 4.11 3.09 -4.00
C GLY A 39 2.79 2.44 -4.35
N ILE A 40 2.54 2.20 -5.63
CA ILE A 40 1.27 1.65 -6.10
C ILE A 40 1.39 0.16 -6.38
N ILE A 41 0.45 -0.62 -5.86
CA ILE A 41 0.44 -2.06 -6.06
C ILE A 41 -0.99 -2.53 -6.27
N ALA A 42 -1.17 -3.54 -7.13
CA ALA A 42 -2.49 -4.12 -7.34
C ALA A 42 -3.03 -4.69 -6.03
N SER A 43 -4.32 -4.53 -5.78
CA SER A 43 -4.90 -4.85 -4.49
C SER A 43 -5.37 -6.30 -4.35
N SER A 44 -5.09 -7.16 -5.31
CA SER A 44 -5.53 -8.55 -5.26
C SER A 44 -4.87 -9.31 -4.11
N PRO A 45 -5.62 -9.83 -3.15
CA PRO A 45 -5.03 -10.63 -2.07
C PRO A 45 -4.29 -11.86 -2.60
N LEU A 46 -4.81 -12.48 -3.67
CA LEU A 46 -4.16 -13.65 -4.25
C LEU A 46 -2.78 -13.28 -4.81
N PHE A 47 -2.71 -12.18 -5.57
CA PHE A 47 -1.45 -11.73 -6.12
C PHE A 47 -0.46 -11.42 -5.01
N ILE A 48 -0.89 -10.67 -4.01
CA ILE A 48 -0.03 -10.25 -2.90
C ILE A 48 0.46 -11.48 -2.12
N LYS A 49 -0.45 -12.41 -1.83
CA LYS A 49 -0.07 -13.64 -1.15
C LYS A 49 0.97 -14.40 -1.95
N SER A 50 0.77 -14.49 -3.27
CA SER A 50 1.68 -15.27 -4.11
C SER A 50 3.09 -14.68 -4.18
N ARG A 51 3.22 -13.40 -3.88
CA ARG A 51 4.52 -12.74 -3.90
C ARG A 51 5.20 -12.71 -2.54
N ILE A 52 4.43 -12.51 -1.48
CA ILE A 52 5.01 -12.29 -0.16
C ILE A 52 4.97 -13.56 0.69
N PHE A 53 3.90 -14.34 0.57
CA PHE A 53 3.71 -15.53 1.39
C PHE A 53 3.66 -16.78 0.53
N LEU A 54 4.53 -16.84 -0.46
CA LEU A 54 4.53 -17.93 -1.43
C LEU A 54 4.65 -19.30 -0.78
N TYR A 55 5.46 -19.41 0.26
CA TYR A 55 5.73 -20.70 0.90
C TYR A 55 4.92 -20.94 2.18
N ASP A 56 4.04 -20.01 2.53
CA ASP A 56 3.32 -20.08 3.81
C ASP A 56 1.93 -20.66 3.58
N ARG A 57 1.85 -21.98 3.62
CA ARG A 57 0.62 -22.68 3.24
C ARG A 57 -0.54 -22.43 4.17
N ASP A 58 -0.27 -22.13 5.42
CA ASP A 58 -1.31 -21.86 6.41
C ASP A 58 -1.80 -20.41 6.38
N ILE A 59 -1.24 -19.58 5.52
CA ILE A 59 -1.74 -18.22 5.35
C ILE A 59 -2.66 -18.23 4.13
N SER A 60 -3.93 -17.89 4.35
CA SER A 60 -4.93 -17.88 3.29
C SER A 60 -5.06 -16.50 2.66
N GLU A 61 -5.76 -16.45 1.52
CA GLU A 61 -6.10 -15.16 0.92
C GLU A 61 -6.93 -14.31 1.88
N ASP A 62 -7.80 -14.95 2.66
CA ASP A 62 -8.62 -14.22 3.63
C ASP A 62 -7.77 -13.60 4.71
N ASN A 63 -6.72 -14.28 5.13
CA ASN A 63 -5.78 -13.70 6.10
C ASN A 63 -5.13 -12.45 5.52
N VAL A 64 -4.68 -12.54 4.27
CA VAL A 64 -4.03 -11.41 3.62
C VAL A 64 -5.03 -10.25 3.46
N LEU A 65 -6.24 -10.55 3.06
CA LEU A 65 -7.26 -9.51 2.91
C LEU A 65 -7.52 -8.81 4.24
N GLN A 66 -7.61 -9.59 5.32
CA GLN A 66 -7.84 -9.04 6.64
C GLN A 66 -6.70 -8.11 7.07
N TRP A 67 -5.47 -8.52 6.81
CA TRP A 67 -4.31 -7.68 7.14
C TRP A 67 -4.22 -6.43 6.27
N LEU A 68 -4.62 -6.54 5.00
CA LEU A 68 -4.68 -5.37 4.13
C LEU A 68 -5.70 -4.36 4.67
N ARG A 69 -6.84 -4.85 5.14
CA ARG A 69 -7.83 -3.98 5.73
C ARG A 69 -7.36 -3.36 7.03
N GLU A 70 -6.55 -4.10 7.78
CA GLU A 70 -5.96 -3.56 9.00
C GLU A 70 -5.03 -2.38 8.65
N LEU A 71 -4.20 -2.55 7.63
CA LEU A 71 -3.32 -1.48 7.18
C LEU A 71 -4.12 -0.30 6.66
N GLU A 72 -5.20 -0.58 5.96
CA GLU A 72 -6.05 0.46 5.41
C GLU A 72 -6.72 1.26 6.53
N GLN A 73 -7.22 0.59 7.56
CA GLN A 73 -7.84 1.26 8.69
C GLN A 73 -6.86 2.16 9.42
N ARG A 74 -5.60 1.78 9.45
CA ARG A 74 -4.57 2.59 10.07
C ARG A 74 -4.00 3.64 9.13
N LYS A 75 -4.55 3.70 7.93
CA LYS A 75 -4.17 4.69 6.91
C LYS A 75 -2.72 4.58 6.50
N MET A 76 -2.20 3.37 6.56
CA MET A 76 -0.85 3.09 6.10
C MET A 76 -0.84 2.77 4.61
N ILE A 77 -1.98 2.28 4.09
CA ILE A 77 -2.19 2.15 2.66
C ILE A 77 -3.55 2.75 2.33
N VAL A 78 -3.70 3.22 1.11
CA VAL A 78 -4.93 3.88 0.66
C VAL A 78 -5.45 3.16 -0.57
N PRO A 79 -6.71 2.70 -0.56
CA PRO A 79 -7.26 2.07 -1.75
C PRO A 79 -7.53 3.09 -2.83
N CYS A 80 -7.37 2.70 -4.07
CA CYS A 80 -7.73 3.54 -5.19
C CYS A 80 -8.18 2.66 -6.36
N GLU A 81 -8.85 3.29 -7.30
CA GLU A 81 -9.38 2.61 -8.47
C GLU A 81 -9.01 3.41 -9.71
N HIS A 82 -8.66 2.70 -10.78
CA HIS A 82 -8.36 3.34 -12.04
C HIS A 82 -8.77 2.37 -13.16
N ASP A 83 -9.65 2.84 -14.05
CA ASP A 83 -10.13 2.06 -15.18
C ASP A 83 -10.71 0.70 -14.74
N GLY A 84 -11.44 0.68 -13.64
CA GLY A 84 -12.07 -0.52 -13.14
C GLY A 84 -11.13 -1.45 -12.39
N ASN A 85 -9.85 -1.13 -12.32
CA ASN A 85 -8.89 -1.92 -11.57
C ASN A 85 -8.65 -1.31 -10.22
N HIS A 86 -8.38 -2.15 -9.23
CA HIS A 86 -8.21 -1.71 -7.86
C HIS A 86 -6.75 -1.82 -7.44
N TYR A 87 -6.29 -0.82 -6.71
CA TYR A 87 -4.90 -0.72 -6.27
C TYR A 87 -4.84 -0.22 -4.85
N TYR A 88 -3.68 -0.42 -4.22
CA TYR A 88 -3.35 0.28 -2.99
C TYR A 88 -2.15 1.19 -3.25
N ILE A 89 -2.14 2.30 -2.56
CA ILE A 89 -0.99 3.20 -2.57
C ILE A 89 -0.43 3.22 -1.17
N VAL A 90 0.87 2.95 -1.03
CA VAL A 90 1.54 3.02 0.26
C VAL A 90 1.69 4.48 0.62
N ARG A 91 1.10 4.86 1.74
CA ARG A 91 1.07 6.25 2.15
C ARG A 91 2.46 6.74 2.55
N ASN A 92 2.80 7.94 2.15
CA ASN A 92 4.10 8.54 2.44
C ASN A 92 5.27 7.71 1.92
N PHE A 93 5.04 6.98 0.85
CA PHE A 93 6.06 6.08 0.31
C PHE A 93 7.36 6.82 0.00
N SER A 94 7.26 7.97 -0.64
CA SER A 94 8.46 8.71 -1.04
C SER A 94 9.19 9.32 0.14
N LYS A 95 8.54 9.47 1.29
CA LYS A 95 9.23 9.93 2.50
C LYS A 95 10.04 8.83 3.14
N HIS A 96 9.66 7.58 2.90
CA HIS A 96 10.29 6.44 3.55
C HIS A 96 11.22 5.68 2.64
N GLN A 97 11.18 5.94 1.34
CA GLN A 97 12.00 5.22 0.38
C GLN A 97 12.79 6.19 -0.47
N VAL A 98 14.07 5.92 -0.62
CA VAL A 98 14.92 6.73 -1.47
C VAL A 98 14.88 6.14 -2.86
N VAL A 99 14.36 6.89 -3.82
CA VAL A 99 14.31 6.45 -5.21
C VAL A 99 15.05 7.49 -6.02
N ASN A 100 16.27 7.14 -6.42
CA ASN A 100 17.13 8.08 -7.12
C ASN A 100 16.58 8.46 -8.47
N LYS A 101 15.96 7.53 -9.16
CA LYS A 101 15.39 7.80 -10.46
C LYS A 101 14.14 6.97 -10.58
N LYS A 102 13.00 7.61 -10.49
CA LYS A 102 11.73 6.91 -10.60
C LYS A 102 11.49 6.48 -12.03
N SER A 103 11.12 5.24 -12.21
CA SER A 103 10.66 4.77 -13.49
C SER A 103 9.21 5.19 -13.62
N GLN A 104 8.70 5.14 -14.85
CA GLN A 104 7.31 5.39 -15.06
C GLN A 104 6.52 4.24 -14.45
N SER A 105 5.38 4.55 -13.86
CA SER A 105 4.58 3.50 -13.26
C SER A 105 4.12 2.51 -14.30
N ARG A 106 4.29 1.24 -14.00
CA ARG A 106 3.79 0.19 -14.87
C ARG A 106 2.52 -0.43 -14.32
N THR A 107 2.13 -0.04 -13.13
CA THR A 107 0.93 -0.55 -12.51
C THR A 107 -0.29 0.20 -13.03
N VAL A 108 -0.19 1.51 -13.09
CA VAL A 108 -1.24 2.36 -13.64
C VAL A 108 -0.59 3.48 -14.42
N PRO A 109 -1.33 4.14 -15.32
CA PRO A 109 -0.82 5.34 -15.96
C PRO A 109 -0.50 6.41 -14.93
N PRO A 110 0.25 7.46 -15.28
CA PRO A 110 0.53 8.53 -14.35
C PRO A 110 -0.76 9.05 -13.72
N VAL A 111 -0.76 9.20 -12.42
CA VAL A 111 -1.94 9.60 -11.69
C VAL A 111 -1.61 10.79 -10.82
N PRO A 112 -2.62 11.58 -10.48
CA PRO A 112 -2.41 12.68 -9.56
C PRO A 112 -1.99 12.15 -8.20
N PRO A 113 -1.25 12.93 -7.43
CA PRO A 113 -0.90 12.50 -6.09
C PRO A 113 -2.15 12.26 -5.26
N VAL A 114 -2.06 11.32 -4.34
CA VAL A 114 -3.13 11.10 -3.40
C VAL A 114 -3.23 12.33 -2.51
N PRO A 115 -4.41 12.90 -2.32
CA PRO A 115 -4.53 14.09 -1.49
C PRO A 115 -4.07 13.81 -0.07
N GLU A 116 -3.45 14.79 0.51
CA GLU A 116 -3.06 14.67 1.88
C GLU A 116 -4.29 14.61 2.67
N ARG A 117 -4.19 14.08 3.79
CA ARG A 117 -5.20 13.97 4.52
C ARG A 117 -5.76 15.11 4.96
N ASN A 118 -5.26 15.92 5.06
CA ASN A 118 -5.81 16.99 5.53
C ASN A 118 -6.50 17.70 4.54
N SER A 119 -6.32 17.40 3.52
CA SER A 119 -6.94 18.07 2.59
C SER A 119 -8.23 17.59 2.66
N ARG A 120 -8.79 17.71 3.28
CA ARG A 120 -9.77 17.33 3.39
C ARG A 120 -10.58 17.37 2.57
N ARG A 121 -10.81 17.24 1.94
CA ARG A 121 -11.53 17.16 1.11
C ARG A 121 -11.73 16.29 0.61
N ALA A 122 -11.81 15.75 0.63
CA ALA A 122 -12.01 15.01 0.17
C ALA A 122 -12.13 14.41 -0.58
N ALA A 123 -12.03 14.37 -0.77
CA ALA A 123 -12.07 13.90 -1.50
C ALA A 123 -12.26 13.27 -2.17
N PRO A 124 -12.37 13.13 -2.43
CA PRO A 124 -12.60 12.55 -3.18
C PRO A 124 -12.52 11.98 -3.89
N ALA A 125 -12.65 11.70 -3.96
CA ALA A 125 -12.60 11.13 -4.65
C ALA A 125 -12.16 11.20 -5.54
N THR A 126 -11.81 11.43 -5.54
CA THR A 126 -11.28 11.76 -6.37
C THR A 126 -11.17 11.20 -7.45
N VAL A 127 -11.01 11.51 -8.21
CA VAL A 127 -10.78 11.09 -9.32
C VAL A 127 -10.35 9.78 -9.42
N TRP A 128 -9.77 9.36 -8.66
CA TRP A 128 -9.28 8.09 -8.64
C TRP A 128 -10.15 7.36 -7.78
N HIS A 129 -10.69 7.51 -7.47
CA HIS A 129 -11.36 7.04 -6.67
C HIS A 129 -12.40 6.88 -6.46
N LYS A 130 -12.92 6.82 -6.29
CA LYS A 130 -13.73 6.81 -5.99
C LYS A 130 -14.10 6.27 -5.23
N GLN A 131 -14.17 5.85 -4.47
CA GLN A 131 -14.38 5.45 -3.69
C GLN A 131 -14.32 5.43 -2.87
N GLU A 132 -14.42 5.47 -2.38
CA GLU A 132 -14.34 5.51 -1.57
C GLU A 132 -13.82 5.60 -0.72
N LEU A 133 -13.58 5.93 -0.45
CA LEU A 133 -12.91 5.90 0.38
C LEU A 133 -12.98 6.31 1.38
N PRO A 134 -13.20 6.15 1.97
CA PRO A 134 -13.19 6.63 2.88
C PRO A 134 -12.44 6.97 3.61
N LEU A 135 -11.97 7.08 3.54
CA LEU A 135 -11.25 7.33 4.06
C LEU A 135 -11.00 8.06 4.71
N GLU A 136 -11.08 8.33 5.04
CA GLU A 136 -10.78 8.89 5.56
C GLU A 136 -10.73 9.29 6.28
N PRO A 137 -10.75 9.47 6.47
CA PRO A 137 -10.63 9.86 7.21
C PRO A 137 -10.53 10.10 7.60
#